data_4cb59c6b6e082445acf7df7d5bfff416
#
_entry.id   4cb59c6b6e082445acf7df7d5bfff416
#
_cell.length_a   1.000
_cell.length_b   1.000
_cell.length_c   1.000
_cell.angle_alpha   90.00
_cell.angle_beta   90.00
_cell.angle_gamma   90.00
#
_symmetry.space_group_name_H-M   'P 1'
#
loop_
_entity.id
_entity.type
_entity.pdbx_description
1 polymer ?
#
loop_
_entity_poly.entity_id
_entity_poly.type
_entity_poly.pdbx_seq_one_letter_code
_entity_poly.pdbx_strand_id
1 'polypeptide(L)'
;MGMAYMRLNPEEESYDPLRAIILLERAANGGDAEAQYELGKLYEKGIGIAQDTKKALTLYRQAADANYADAINDLGFLHYQGGLGIIQDQKLAINYFGQAADLRHPEAMFNYAALIDDGIVAGKNPKDAAKYLYDALRSGAAEVLNQLLKNPKMFKQATRLELQRQLVKVSLYDGAIDGQIGPGTQKGLKRAYGLKE
;
A
#
# COMPACT_ATOMS: atom_id res chain seq x y z
N MET A 1 -6.76 -14.27 -15.18
CA MET A 1 -6.19 -14.14 -13.81
C MET A 1 -6.76 -15.17 -12.82
N GLY A 2 -8.04 -15.27 -12.53
CA GLY A 2 -8.60 -16.18 -11.51
C GLY A 2 -8.12 -17.63 -11.58
N MET A 3 -8.05 -18.24 -12.77
CA MET A 3 -7.53 -19.61 -12.94
C MET A 3 -6.03 -19.75 -12.62
N ALA A 4 -5.23 -18.70 -12.79
CA ALA A 4 -3.83 -18.74 -12.42
C ALA A 4 -3.66 -18.70 -10.89
N TYR A 5 -4.43 -17.89 -10.19
CA TYR A 5 -4.42 -17.83 -8.71
C TYR A 5 -4.85 -19.14 -8.05
N MET A 6 -5.94 -19.76 -8.53
CA MET A 6 -6.38 -21.06 -7.99
C MET A 6 -5.29 -22.13 -8.13
N ARG A 7 -4.53 -22.10 -9.24
CA ARG A 7 -3.44 -23.05 -9.48
C ARG A 7 -2.17 -22.79 -8.67
N LEU A 8 -2.05 -21.64 -8.03
CA LEU A 8 -0.94 -21.28 -7.14
C LEU A 8 -1.24 -21.54 -5.65
N ASN A 9 -2.49 -21.84 -5.29
CA ASN A 9 -2.85 -22.18 -3.93
C ASN A 9 -2.67 -23.70 -3.68
N PRO A 10 -1.71 -24.11 -2.81
CA PRO A 10 -1.45 -25.52 -2.52
C PRO A 10 -2.63 -26.28 -1.89
N GLU A 11 -3.60 -25.57 -1.31
CA GLU A 11 -4.79 -26.14 -0.65
C GLU A 11 -5.91 -26.44 -1.65
N GLU A 12 -5.78 -25.99 -2.89
CA GLU A 12 -6.78 -26.20 -3.95
C GLU A 12 -6.50 -27.48 -4.74
N GLU A 13 -7.55 -28.24 -5.07
CA GLU A 13 -7.45 -29.43 -5.94
C GLU A 13 -6.86 -29.11 -7.33
N SER A 14 -6.97 -27.84 -7.76
CA SER A 14 -6.44 -27.36 -9.02
C SER A 14 -4.98 -26.90 -8.96
N TYR A 15 -4.26 -27.14 -7.85
CA TYR A 15 -2.87 -26.73 -7.70
C TYR A 15 -1.98 -27.24 -8.84
N ASP A 16 -1.52 -26.32 -9.66
CA ASP A 16 -0.63 -26.59 -10.79
C ASP A 16 0.19 -25.32 -11.08
N PRO A 17 1.26 -25.09 -10.32
CA PRO A 17 2.06 -23.87 -10.43
C PRO A 17 2.71 -23.70 -11.80
N LEU A 18 3.07 -24.79 -12.49
CA LEU A 18 3.67 -24.70 -13.83
C LEU A 18 2.67 -24.14 -14.83
N ARG A 19 1.44 -24.61 -14.78
CA ARG A 19 0.38 -24.11 -15.67
C ARG A 19 -0.05 -22.69 -15.33
N ALA A 20 -0.02 -22.33 -14.03
CA ALA A 20 -0.25 -20.97 -13.59
C ALA A 20 0.80 -20.01 -14.16
N ILE A 21 2.08 -20.39 -14.10
CA ILE A 21 3.19 -19.60 -14.65
C ILE A 21 3.03 -19.39 -16.15
N ILE A 22 2.73 -20.44 -16.91
CA ILE A 22 2.50 -20.34 -18.36
C ILE A 22 1.36 -19.33 -18.68
N LEU A 23 0.28 -19.36 -17.90
CA LEU A 23 -0.84 -18.43 -18.09
C LEU A 23 -0.44 -16.99 -17.75
N LEU A 24 0.33 -16.79 -16.66
CA LEU A 24 0.84 -15.48 -16.25
C LEU A 24 1.86 -14.95 -17.27
N GLU A 25 2.78 -15.78 -17.77
CA GLU A 25 3.74 -15.38 -18.80
C GLU A 25 3.02 -14.92 -20.08
N ARG A 26 2.00 -15.65 -20.51
CA ARG A 26 1.22 -15.26 -21.68
C ARG A 26 0.49 -13.94 -21.49
N ALA A 27 -0.11 -13.71 -20.32
CA ALA A 27 -0.80 -12.46 -19.99
C ALA A 27 0.19 -11.29 -19.86
N ALA A 28 1.30 -11.51 -19.13
CA ALA A 28 2.36 -10.52 -18.94
C ALA A 28 2.99 -10.08 -20.27
N ASN A 29 3.26 -11.03 -21.17
CA ASN A 29 3.76 -10.74 -22.52
C ASN A 29 2.71 -10.01 -23.38
N GLY A 30 1.43 -10.14 -23.07
CA GLY A 30 0.33 -9.38 -23.66
C GLY A 30 0.17 -7.98 -23.06
N GLY A 31 1.00 -7.57 -22.10
CA GLY A 31 0.96 -6.25 -21.45
C GLY A 31 0.00 -6.15 -20.27
N ASP A 32 -0.54 -7.28 -19.76
CA ASP A 32 -1.36 -7.27 -18.54
C ASP A 32 -0.50 -6.95 -17.32
N ALA A 33 -0.73 -5.79 -16.72
CA ALA A 33 0.10 -5.26 -15.63
C ALA A 33 -0.03 -6.08 -14.33
N GLU A 34 -1.21 -6.61 -14.04
CA GLU A 34 -1.42 -7.49 -12.89
C GLU A 34 -0.64 -8.81 -13.08
N ALA A 35 -0.68 -9.38 -14.30
CA ALA A 35 0.09 -10.59 -14.61
C ALA A 35 1.60 -10.33 -14.54
N GLN A 36 2.09 -9.18 -15.01
CA GLN A 36 3.50 -8.78 -14.87
C GLN A 36 3.90 -8.72 -13.39
N TYR A 37 3.10 -8.07 -12.56
CA TYR A 37 3.36 -7.97 -11.12
C TYR A 37 3.37 -9.35 -10.45
N GLU A 38 2.35 -10.18 -10.67
CA GLU A 38 2.26 -11.51 -10.06
C GLU A 38 3.40 -12.44 -10.54
N LEU A 39 3.74 -12.41 -11.82
CA LEU A 39 4.88 -13.17 -12.34
C LEU A 39 6.20 -12.65 -11.72
N GLY A 40 6.32 -11.35 -11.50
CA GLY A 40 7.45 -10.74 -10.79
C GLY A 40 7.62 -11.32 -9.38
N LYS A 41 6.52 -11.45 -8.63
CA LYS A 41 6.52 -12.07 -7.28
C LYS A 41 6.95 -13.54 -7.31
N LEU A 42 6.56 -14.29 -8.35
CA LEU A 42 7.00 -15.69 -8.50
C LEU A 42 8.50 -15.78 -8.75
N TYR A 43 9.06 -14.92 -9.62
CA TYR A 43 10.51 -14.83 -9.84
C TYR A 43 11.26 -14.33 -8.61
N GLU A 44 10.70 -13.39 -7.85
CA GLU A 44 11.31 -12.89 -6.61
C GLU A 44 11.44 -14.01 -5.57
N LYS A 45 10.40 -14.82 -5.40
CA LYS A 45 10.32 -15.86 -4.35
C LYS A 45 10.81 -17.24 -4.81
N GLY A 46 10.95 -17.48 -6.11
CA GLY A 46 11.28 -18.80 -6.65
C GLY A 46 10.12 -19.80 -6.51
N ILE A 47 8.85 -19.35 -6.57
CA ILE A 47 7.69 -20.20 -6.40
C ILE A 47 7.32 -20.84 -7.75
N GLY A 48 7.55 -22.14 -7.88
CA GLY A 48 7.26 -22.91 -9.10
C GLY A 48 8.20 -22.60 -10.28
N ILE A 49 9.14 -21.68 -10.11
CA ILE A 49 10.11 -21.23 -11.10
C ILE A 49 11.44 -20.89 -10.40
N ALA A 50 12.56 -20.97 -11.11
CA ALA A 50 13.84 -20.56 -10.53
C ALA A 50 13.82 -19.08 -10.16
N GLN A 51 14.32 -18.75 -8.96
CA GLN A 51 14.41 -17.37 -8.49
C GLN A 51 15.28 -16.54 -9.43
N ASP A 52 14.75 -15.39 -9.87
CA ASP A 52 15.45 -14.41 -10.71
C ASP A 52 15.03 -12.99 -10.33
N THR A 53 15.83 -12.38 -9.45
CA THR A 53 15.58 -11.03 -8.95
C THR A 53 15.63 -9.95 -10.04
N LYS A 54 16.43 -10.16 -11.11
CA LYS A 54 16.52 -9.21 -12.23
C LYS A 54 15.23 -9.24 -13.07
N LYS A 55 14.72 -10.46 -13.35
CA LYS A 55 13.43 -10.60 -14.02
C LYS A 55 12.29 -10.04 -13.17
N ALA A 56 12.27 -10.32 -11.87
CA ALA A 56 11.28 -9.77 -10.95
C ALA A 56 11.23 -8.24 -11.03
N LEU A 57 12.38 -7.56 -10.91
CA LEU A 57 12.46 -6.11 -11.02
C LEU A 57 12.03 -5.57 -12.38
N THR A 58 12.36 -6.28 -13.46
CA THR A 58 11.93 -5.88 -14.81
C THR A 58 10.41 -5.91 -14.90
N LEU A 59 9.79 -6.98 -14.41
CA LEU A 59 8.34 -7.15 -14.41
C LEU A 59 7.63 -6.13 -13.51
N TYR A 60 8.18 -5.85 -12.31
CA TYR A 60 7.64 -4.79 -11.44
C TYR A 60 7.68 -3.42 -12.11
N ARG A 61 8.78 -3.08 -12.81
CA ARG A 61 8.86 -1.82 -13.56
C ARG A 61 7.86 -1.75 -14.70
N GLN A 62 7.69 -2.83 -15.46
CA GLN A 62 6.69 -2.89 -16.53
C GLN A 62 5.26 -2.69 -16.00
N ALA A 63 4.92 -3.34 -14.89
CA ALA A 63 3.62 -3.16 -14.24
C ALA A 63 3.45 -1.72 -13.70
N ALA A 64 4.49 -1.14 -13.11
CA ALA A 64 4.49 0.24 -12.62
C ALA A 64 4.33 1.25 -13.77
N ASP A 65 5.01 1.04 -14.89
CA ASP A 65 4.90 1.88 -16.11
C ASP A 65 3.46 1.85 -16.68
N ALA A 66 2.75 0.74 -16.44
CA ALA A 66 1.32 0.61 -16.75
C ALA A 66 0.39 1.13 -15.63
N ASN A 67 0.92 1.87 -14.65
CA ASN A 67 0.20 2.42 -13.48
C ASN A 67 -0.44 1.35 -12.57
N TYR A 68 0.14 0.16 -12.46
CA TYR A 68 -0.32 -0.83 -11.51
C TYR A 68 0.15 -0.44 -10.10
N ALA A 69 -0.80 -0.06 -9.25
CA ALA A 69 -0.52 0.62 -7.98
C ALA A 69 0.28 -0.25 -6.99
N ASP A 70 0.04 -1.57 -6.94
CA ASP A 70 0.81 -2.49 -6.09
C ASP A 70 2.29 -2.52 -6.50
N ALA A 71 2.58 -2.59 -7.81
CA ALA A 71 3.95 -2.58 -8.31
C ALA A 71 4.66 -1.26 -8.01
N ILE A 72 3.95 -0.13 -8.13
CA ILE A 72 4.48 1.20 -7.79
C ILE A 72 4.78 1.27 -6.30
N ASN A 73 3.86 0.79 -5.44
CA ASN A 73 4.08 0.74 -4.00
C ASN A 73 5.30 -0.10 -3.63
N ASP A 74 5.45 -1.29 -4.22
CA ASP A 74 6.55 -2.20 -3.94
C ASP A 74 7.89 -1.64 -4.42
N LEU A 75 7.94 -0.97 -5.58
CA LEU A 75 9.12 -0.23 -6.00
C LEU A 75 9.46 0.90 -5.02
N GLY A 76 8.45 1.60 -4.50
CA GLY A 76 8.62 2.57 -3.42
C GLY A 76 9.29 1.96 -2.21
N PHE A 77 8.85 0.79 -1.79
CA PHE A 77 9.41 0.06 -0.64
C PHE A 77 10.84 -0.40 -0.90
N LEU A 78 11.12 -0.93 -2.10
CA LEU A 78 12.47 -1.35 -2.50
C LEU A 78 13.45 -0.17 -2.52
N HIS A 79 13.03 1.02 -2.97
CA HIS A 79 13.86 2.21 -2.89
C HIS A 79 13.98 2.77 -1.48
N TYR A 80 12.96 2.58 -0.63
CA TYR A 80 12.99 3.05 0.76
C TYR A 80 13.94 2.22 1.64
N GLN A 81 13.90 0.89 1.50
CA GLN A 81 14.69 -0.02 2.34
C GLN A 81 15.96 -0.57 1.66
N GLY A 82 16.00 -0.55 0.36
CA GLY A 82 16.89 -1.37 -0.45
C GLY A 82 16.33 -2.79 -0.64
N GLY A 83 16.89 -3.56 -1.54
CA GLY A 83 16.49 -4.94 -1.80
C GLY A 83 16.48 -5.26 -3.28
N LEU A 84 16.52 -6.56 -3.63
CA LEU A 84 16.58 -7.07 -5.00
C LEU A 84 17.71 -6.44 -5.85
N GLY A 85 18.77 -5.96 -5.21
CA GLY A 85 19.87 -5.25 -5.88
C GLY A 85 19.64 -3.75 -6.10
N ILE A 86 18.53 -3.20 -5.60
CA ILE A 86 18.28 -1.75 -5.57
C ILE A 86 18.99 -1.13 -4.38
N ILE A 87 19.72 -0.04 -4.63
CA ILE A 87 20.29 0.81 -3.58
C ILE A 87 19.21 1.75 -3.07
N GLN A 88 19.20 1.99 -1.75
CA GLN A 88 18.27 2.93 -1.14
C GLN A 88 18.32 4.29 -1.83
N ASP A 89 17.14 4.82 -2.17
CA ASP A 89 16.93 6.16 -2.70
C ASP A 89 15.64 6.74 -2.13
N GLN A 90 15.77 7.53 -1.07
CA GLN A 90 14.62 8.15 -0.40
C GLN A 90 13.80 9.03 -1.34
N LYS A 91 14.44 9.72 -2.27
CA LYS A 91 13.75 10.62 -3.20
C LYS A 91 12.89 9.85 -4.19
N LEU A 92 13.41 8.73 -4.73
CA LEU A 92 12.64 7.83 -5.57
C LEU A 92 11.52 7.15 -4.78
N ALA A 93 11.79 6.71 -3.54
CA ALA A 93 10.76 6.12 -2.67
C ALA A 93 9.59 7.08 -2.45
N ILE A 94 9.85 8.35 -2.13
CA ILE A 94 8.83 9.39 -1.97
C ILE A 94 8.00 9.54 -3.24
N ASN A 95 8.65 9.54 -4.42
CA ASN A 95 7.97 9.67 -5.69
C ASN A 95 7.04 8.48 -5.96
N TYR A 96 7.53 7.25 -5.79
CA TYR A 96 6.73 6.04 -5.97
C TYR A 96 5.55 5.96 -4.98
N PHE A 97 5.78 6.19 -3.69
CA PHE A 97 4.68 6.20 -2.72
C PHE A 97 3.65 7.29 -3.02
N GLY A 98 4.09 8.47 -3.47
CA GLY A 98 3.18 9.54 -3.91
C GLY A 98 2.32 9.11 -5.10
N GLN A 99 2.93 8.52 -6.13
CA GLN A 99 2.20 8.02 -7.31
C GLN A 99 1.19 6.93 -6.93
N ALA A 100 1.59 5.92 -6.15
CA ALA A 100 0.68 4.86 -5.71
C ALA A 100 -0.43 5.41 -4.80
N ALA A 101 -0.13 6.40 -3.95
CA ALA A 101 -1.14 7.07 -3.11
C ALA A 101 -2.17 7.84 -3.95
N ASP A 102 -1.74 8.50 -5.03
CA ASP A 102 -2.63 9.20 -5.97
C ASP A 102 -3.50 8.22 -6.76
N LEU A 103 -3.01 7.00 -7.01
CA LEU A 103 -3.78 5.86 -7.53
C LEU A 103 -4.67 5.19 -6.45
N ARG A 104 -4.71 5.76 -5.25
CA ARG A 104 -5.52 5.32 -4.11
C ARG A 104 -5.12 3.94 -3.55
N HIS A 105 -3.86 3.54 -3.71
CA HIS A 105 -3.33 2.34 -3.05
C HIS A 105 -3.27 2.57 -1.53
N PRO A 106 -3.96 1.74 -0.71
CA PRO A 106 -4.14 2.04 0.72
C PRO A 106 -2.85 2.11 1.51
N GLU A 107 -1.96 1.13 1.32
CA GLU A 107 -0.67 1.08 2.02
C GLU A 107 0.24 2.22 1.58
N ALA A 108 0.25 2.55 0.28
CA ALA A 108 1.02 3.69 -0.21
C ALA A 108 0.51 5.03 0.36
N MET A 109 -0.82 5.21 0.50
CA MET A 109 -1.39 6.38 1.17
C MET A 109 -0.91 6.49 2.62
N PHE A 110 -0.86 5.36 3.34
CA PHE A 110 -0.37 5.31 4.71
C PHE A 110 1.14 5.62 4.78
N ASN A 111 1.95 4.99 3.94
CA ASN A 111 3.40 5.20 3.88
C ASN A 111 3.72 6.66 3.49
N TYR A 112 3.03 7.19 2.50
CA TYR A 112 3.21 8.57 2.06
C TYR A 112 2.79 9.57 3.14
N ALA A 113 1.71 9.29 3.87
CA ALA A 113 1.30 10.08 5.02
C ALA A 113 2.37 10.11 6.12
N ALA A 114 3.04 8.98 6.39
CA ALA A 114 4.14 8.92 7.35
C ALA A 114 5.33 9.78 6.89
N LEU A 115 5.70 9.72 5.62
CA LEU A 115 6.77 10.55 5.06
C LEU A 115 6.44 12.06 5.11
N ILE A 116 5.17 12.43 4.89
CA ILE A 116 4.69 13.81 5.05
C ILE A 116 4.78 14.24 6.52
N ASP A 117 4.33 13.37 7.45
CA ASP A 117 4.38 13.64 8.90
C ASP A 117 5.82 13.81 9.40
N ASP A 118 6.76 13.06 8.85
CA ASP A 118 8.19 13.23 9.12
C ASP A 118 8.77 14.56 8.61
N GLY A 119 8.07 15.19 7.66
CA GLY A 119 8.48 16.49 7.09
C GLY A 119 9.46 16.37 5.92
N ILE A 120 9.60 15.16 5.34
CA ILE A 120 10.55 14.91 4.26
C ILE A 120 9.95 15.07 2.86
N VAL A 121 8.62 15.25 2.77
CA VAL A 121 7.92 15.52 1.50
C VAL A 121 7.74 17.02 1.32
N ALA A 122 8.49 17.59 0.39
CA ALA A 122 8.44 19.03 0.12
C ALA A 122 7.04 19.50 -0.30
N GLY A 123 6.59 20.64 0.25
CA GLY A 123 5.30 21.26 -0.09
C GLY A 123 4.08 20.58 0.50
N LYS A 124 4.25 19.52 1.29
CA LYS A 124 3.18 18.86 2.05
C LYS A 124 3.20 19.23 3.52
N ASN A 125 2.08 19.08 4.19
CA ASN A 125 1.87 19.49 5.57
C ASN A 125 1.00 18.46 6.34
N PRO A 126 0.82 18.58 7.68
CA PRO A 126 0.05 17.64 8.48
C PRO A 126 -1.40 17.42 8.02
N LYS A 127 -2.03 18.40 7.39
CA LYS A 127 -3.37 18.27 6.83
C LYS A 127 -3.38 17.33 5.62
N ASP A 128 -2.33 17.37 4.79
CA ASP A 128 -2.17 16.43 3.67
C ASP A 128 -1.96 15.00 4.20
N ALA A 129 -1.12 14.81 5.23
CA ALA A 129 -0.93 13.52 5.87
C ALA A 129 -2.25 12.96 6.42
N ALA A 130 -3.01 13.77 7.17
CA ALA A 130 -4.30 13.38 7.73
C ALA A 130 -5.32 13.00 6.64
N LYS A 131 -5.30 13.71 5.50
CA LYS A 131 -6.15 13.38 4.36
C LYS A 131 -5.82 12.00 3.78
N TYR A 132 -4.53 11.70 3.53
CA TYR A 132 -4.12 10.40 3.03
C TYR A 132 -4.45 9.28 4.03
N LEU A 133 -4.27 9.49 5.34
CA LEU A 133 -4.67 8.53 6.37
C LEU A 133 -6.18 8.25 6.35
N TYR A 134 -6.98 9.30 6.25
CA TYR A 134 -8.43 9.17 6.17
C TYR A 134 -8.86 8.43 4.90
N ASP A 135 -8.26 8.78 3.75
CA ASP A 135 -8.56 8.13 2.47
C ASP A 135 -8.15 6.64 2.50
N ALA A 136 -7.00 6.30 3.13
CA ALA A 136 -6.56 4.92 3.33
C ALA A 136 -7.53 4.12 4.21
N LEU A 137 -8.06 4.70 5.28
CA LEU A 137 -9.12 4.07 6.09
C LEU A 137 -10.37 3.80 5.26
N ARG A 138 -10.79 4.77 4.44
CA ARG A 138 -11.98 4.67 3.59
C ARG A 138 -11.87 3.63 2.48
N SER A 139 -10.66 3.26 2.09
CA SER A 139 -10.43 2.18 1.11
C SER A 139 -10.58 0.77 1.69
N GLY A 140 -10.82 0.64 3.01
CA GLY A 140 -11.05 -0.65 3.66
C GLY A 140 -9.76 -1.40 4.01
N ALA A 141 -8.61 -0.72 4.12
CA ALA A 141 -7.36 -1.34 4.53
C ALA A 141 -7.35 -1.59 6.04
N ALA A 142 -7.61 -2.84 6.43
CA ALA A 142 -7.65 -3.25 7.85
C ALA A 142 -6.32 -2.99 8.57
N GLU A 143 -5.19 -3.16 7.88
CA GLU A 143 -3.88 -2.93 8.46
C GLU A 143 -3.67 -1.46 8.85
N VAL A 144 -4.12 -0.51 8.02
CA VAL A 144 -4.06 0.93 8.35
C VAL A 144 -4.83 1.23 9.64
N LEU A 145 -6.05 0.69 9.78
CA LEU A 145 -6.81 0.83 11.02
C LEU A 145 -6.08 0.22 12.20
N ASN A 146 -5.56 -1.01 12.04
CA ASN A 146 -4.83 -1.72 13.10
C ASN A 146 -3.60 -0.94 13.57
N GLN A 147 -2.82 -0.38 12.64
CA GLN A 147 -1.64 0.43 12.96
C GLN A 147 -2.02 1.68 13.78
N LEU A 148 -3.05 2.42 13.34
CA LEU A 148 -3.52 3.61 14.06
C LEU A 148 -4.07 3.29 15.46
N LEU A 149 -4.71 2.13 15.64
CA LEU A 149 -5.25 1.71 16.93
C LEU A 149 -4.16 1.17 17.87
N LYS A 150 -3.21 0.39 17.35
CA LYS A 150 -2.12 -0.21 18.16
C LYS A 150 -1.04 0.81 18.51
N ASN A 151 -0.73 1.73 17.61
CA ASN A 151 0.32 2.73 17.75
C ASN A 151 -0.24 4.15 17.64
N PRO A 152 -1.10 4.61 18.59
CA PRO A 152 -1.81 5.88 18.46
C PRO A 152 -0.90 7.11 18.42
N LYS A 153 0.36 6.98 18.79
CA LYS A 153 1.36 8.07 18.78
C LYS A 153 2.36 7.99 17.62
N MET A 154 2.16 7.09 16.66
CA MET A 154 3.09 6.93 15.54
C MET A 154 3.16 8.16 14.63
N PHE A 155 2.07 8.92 14.55
CA PHE A 155 2.04 10.22 13.87
C PHE A 155 2.20 11.36 14.87
N LYS A 156 2.82 12.46 14.45
CA LYS A 156 2.99 13.68 15.26
C LYS A 156 1.63 14.25 15.65
N GLN A 157 1.62 15.03 16.75
CA GLN A 157 0.39 15.61 17.27
C GLN A 157 -0.34 16.46 16.21
N ALA A 158 0.40 17.22 15.39
CA ALA A 158 -0.17 18.05 14.35
C ALA A 158 -1.02 17.24 13.34
N THR A 159 -0.52 16.12 12.87
CA THR A 159 -1.27 15.21 11.96
C THR A 159 -2.47 14.57 12.64
N ARG A 160 -2.34 14.18 13.93
CA ARG A 160 -3.45 13.63 14.69
C ARG A 160 -4.56 14.64 14.93
N LEU A 161 -4.23 15.91 15.18
CA LEU A 161 -5.20 17.00 15.27
C LEU A 161 -5.97 17.19 13.95
N GLU A 162 -5.26 17.17 12.82
CA GLU A 162 -5.91 17.29 11.49
C GLU A 162 -6.77 16.07 11.18
N LEU A 163 -6.36 14.86 11.57
CA LEU A 163 -7.15 13.65 11.42
C LEU A 163 -8.46 13.73 12.24
N GLN A 164 -8.42 14.19 13.49
CA GLN A 164 -9.61 14.45 14.29
C GLN A 164 -10.51 15.51 13.64
N ARG A 165 -9.95 16.62 13.12
CA ARG A 165 -10.72 17.64 12.38
C ARG A 165 -11.42 17.03 11.14
N GLN A 166 -10.72 16.14 10.43
CA GLN A 166 -11.32 15.43 9.29
C GLN A 166 -12.50 14.55 9.71
N LEU A 167 -12.36 13.81 10.82
CA LEU A 167 -13.43 12.96 11.36
C LEU A 167 -14.64 13.81 11.83
N VAL A 168 -14.41 14.97 12.47
CA VAL A 168 -15.47 15.91 12.85
C VAL A 168 -16.19 16.44 11.61
N LYS A 169 -15.43 16.86 10.59
CA LYS A 169 -15.99 17.41 9.34
C LYS A 169 -16.96 16.46 8.65
N VAL A 170 -16.74 15.15 8.80
CA VAL A 170 -17.59 14.11 8.19
C VAL A 170 -18.55 13.46 9.19
N SER A 171 -18.72 14.07 10.37
CA SER A 171 -19.63 13.62 11.44
C SER A 171 -19.37 12.20 11.97
N LEU A 172 -18.12 11.77 11.94
CA LEU A 172 -17.68 10.49 12.49
C LEU A 172 -17.08 10.61 13.90
N TYR A 173 -16.84 11.82 14.37
CA TYR A 173 -16.33 12.15 15.69
C TYR A 173 -16.90 13.49 16.16
N ASP A 174 -17.25 13.58 17.44
CA ASP A 174 -17.84 14.77 18.08
C ASP A 174 -17.11 15.20 19.37
N GLY A 175 -15.98 14.56 19.67
CA GLY A 175 -15.18 14.84 20.85
C GLY A 175 -14.19 15.99 20.68
N ALA A 176 -13.35 16.19 21.69
CA ALA A 176 -12.31 17.22 21.68
C ALA A 176 -11.25 16.97 20.63
N ILE A 177 -10.84 18.03 19.93
CA ILE A 177 -9.73 18.02 18.99
C ILE A 177 -8.45 18.33 19.78
N ASP A 178 -7.83 17.30 20.36
CA ASP A 178 -6.68 17.40 21.28
C ASP A 178 -5.45 16.63 20.80
N GLY A 179 -5.58 15.93 19.67
CA GLY A 179 -4.55 15.07 19.10
C GLY A 179 -4.35 13.75 19.86
N GLN A 180 -5.26 13.38 20.78
CA GLN A 180 -5.23 12.10 21.45
C GLN A 180 -6.10 11.08 20.71
N ILE A 181 -5.54 9.93 20.39
CA ILE A 181 -6.31 8.83 19.79
C ILE A 181 -6.92 7.98 20.91
N GLY A 182 -7.76 8.62 21.72
CA GLY A 182 -8.52 8.00 22.80
C GLY A 182 -9.77 7.23 22.28
N PRO A 183 -10.60 6.66 23.18
CA PRO A 183 -11.74 5.81 22.81
C PRO A 183 -12.69 6.45 21.81
N GLY A 184 -13.02 7.75 21.96
CA GLY A 184 -13.89 8.48 21.04
C GLY A 184 -13.28 8.59 19.63
N THR A 185 -12.02 8.97 19.54
CA THR A 185 -11.30 9.05 18.24
C THR A 185 -11.19 7.66 17.60
N GLN A 186 -10.88 6.61 18.39
CA GLN A 186 -10.82 5.23 17.89
C GLN A 186 -12.17 4.77 17.31
N LYS A 187 -13.27 5.14 17.97
CA LYS A 187 -14.62 4.92 17.45
C LYS A 187 -14.84 5.61 16.09
N GLY A 188 -14.42 6.88 15.99
CA GLY A 188 -14.46 7.63 14.73
C GLY A 188 -13.62 7.00 13.62
N LEU A 189 -12.42 6.48 13.93
CA LEU A 189 -11.56 5.77 12.98
C LEU A 189 -12.21 4.46 12.50
N LYS A 190 -12.81 3.68 13.40
CA LYS A 190 -13.55 2.44 13.07
C LYS A 190 -14.73 2.73 12.15
N ARG A 191 -15.50 3.79 12.42
CA ARG A 191 -16.58 4.24 11.55
C ARG A 191 -16.08 4.72 10.19
N ALA A 192 -14.94 5.43 10.13
CA ALA A 192 -14.31 5.84 8.87
C ALA A 192 -13.92 4.62 8.02
N TYR A 193 -13.42 3.57 8.67
CA TYR A 193 -13.12 2.29 8.01
C TYR A 193 -14.40 1.55 7.53
N GLY A 194 -15.56 1.84 8.13
CA GLY A 194 -16.83 1.24 7.75
C GLY A 194 -17.39 0.21 8.75
N LEU A 195 -16.78 0.07 9.92
CA LEU A 195 -17.34 -0.77 11.00
C LEU A 195 -18.58 -0.09 11.58
N LYS A 196 -19.68 -0.85 11.63
CA LYS A 196 -20.89 -0.48 12.38
C LYS A 196 -20.68 -0.82 13.85
N GLU A 197 -21.24 -0.02 14.72
CA GLU A 197 -21.33 -0.31 16.17
C GLU A 197 -22.37 -1.37 16.46
#